data_7725637aae28bb18db8217bb5770e756
#
_entry.id   7725637aae28bb18db8217bb5770e756
#
_cell.length_a   1.000
_cell.length_b   1.000
_cell.length_c   1.000
_cell.angle_alpha   90.00
_cell.angle_beta   90.00
_cell.angle_gamma   90.00
#
_symmetry.space_group_name_H-M   'P 1'
#
loop_
_entity.id
_entity.type
_entity.pdbx_description
1 polymer ?
#
loop_
_entity_poly.entity_id
_entity_poly.type
_entity_poly.pdbx_seq_one_letter_code
_entity_poly.pdbx_strand_id
1 'polypeptide(L)'
;MTPLLEVADLACRRGGRRVFERLSFALGRGELLALVGRNGSGKTTLLRALALLVHPEAGTIGWQGVDVRAEPDAWRGRLAWLGHLEGLKADLTVAENLLAAERLRGAPQAEDRLDSALVAFDLSSLAARAVRTLSAGQRRRTALARVILAQAPLWLLDEPLNALDAPAQAAFRRALATHLASGGLAIAATHADLGLAGGRTLELGIPT
;
A
#
# COMPACT_ATOMS: atom_id res chain seq x y z
N MET A 1 22.99 8.90 -0.29
CA MET A 1 21.63 9.52 -0.30
C MET A 1 20.99 9.19 1.04
N THR A 2 20.43 10.17 1.72
CA THR A 2 19.74 9.95 2.99
C THR A 2 18.42 9.18 2.73
N PRO A 3 18.14 8.08 3.44
CA PRO A 3 16.91 7.35 3.27
C PRO A 3 15.68 8.20 3.66
N LEU A 4 14.55 7.97 2.99
CA LEU A 4 13.27 8.58 3.36
C LEU A 4 12.56 7.78 4.44
N LEU A 5 12.55 6.45 4.30
CA LEU A 5 12.01 5.51 5.28
C LEU A 5 13.17 4.71 5.85
N GLU A 6 13.24 4.62 7.16
CA GLU A 6 14.23 3.84 7.89
C GLU A 6 13.52 2.97 8.94
N VAL A 7 13.81 1.69 8.93
CA VAL A 7 13.31 0.72 9.90
C VAL A 7 14.51 0.11 10.59
N ALA A 8 14.57 0.19 11.92
CA ALA A 8 15.68 -0.28 12.71
C ALA A 8 15.20 -1.24 13.82
N ASP A 9 15.78 -2.44 13.84
CA ASP A 9 15.59 -3.50 14.83
C ASP A 9 14.13 -3.82 15.16
N LEU A 10 13.25 -3.72 14.13
CA LEU A 10 11.83 -3.92 14.31
C LEU A 10 11.51 -5.36 14.70
N ALA A 11 10.69 -5.53 15.74
CA ALA A 11 10.20 -6.83 16.19
C ALA A 11 8.68 -6.81 16.36
N CYS A 12 8.03 -7.89 15.96
CA CYS A 12 6.58 -8.05 16.12
C CYS A 12 6.22 -9.45 16.62
N ARG A 13 5.17 -9.50 17.47
CA ARG A 13 4.50 -10.74 17.89
C ARG A 13 3.04 -10.74 17.46
N ARG A 14 2.50 -11.94 17.23
CA ARG A 14 1.09 -12.16 16.96
C ARG A 14 0.64 -13.47 17.61
N GLY A 15 -0.42 -13.41 18.44
CA GLY A 15 -0.92 -14.61 19.14
C GLY A 15 0.14 -15.28 20.00
N GLY A 16 1.00 -14.52 20.68
CA GLY A 16 2.08 -15.03 21.53
C GLY A 16 3.31 -15.53 20.74
N ARG A 17 3.24 -15.68 19.44
CA ARG A 17 4.36 -16.13 18.59
C ARG A 17 5.10 -14.94 18.01
N ARG A 18 6.44 -15.01 17.99
CA ARG A 18 7.29 -14.05 17.29
C ARG A 18 7.11 -14.21 15.79
N VAL A 19 6.88 -13.09 15.08
CA VAL A 19 6.69 -13.08 13.64
C VAL A 19 7.99 -12.72 12.94
N PHE A 20 8.67 -11.70 13.43
CA PHE A 20 10.03 -11.31 13.03
C PHE A 20 10.69 -10.52 14.17
N GLU A 21 12.02 -10.47 14.13
CA GLU A 21 12.84 -9.71 15.08
C GLU A 21 14.06 -9.12 14.38
N ARG A 22 14.60 -8.03 14.95
CA ARG A 22 15.80 -7.33 14.45
C ARG A 22 15.73 -7.01 12.97
N LEU A 23 14.51 -6.75 12.46
CA LEU A 23 14.32 -6.41 11.07
C LEU A 23 14.73 -4.97 10.82
N SER A 24 15.74 -4.77 9.96
CA SER A 24 16.25 -3.46 9.62
C SER A 24 16.38 -3.30 8.11
N PHE A 25 15.88 -2.19 7.58
CA PHE A 25 16.04 -1.80 6.19
C PHE A 25 15.80 -0.30 6.03
N ALA A 26 16.23 0.25 4.91
CA ALA A 26 15.98 1.63 4.57
C ALA A 26 15.61 1.75 3.08
N LEU A 27 14.77 2.74 2.76
CA LEU A 27 14.34 3.06 1.40
C LEU A 27 14.55 4.54 1.10
N GLY A 28 15.12 4.80 -0.07
CA GLY A 28 15.24 6.11 -0.67
C GLY A 28 14.12 6.44 -1.66
N ARG A 29 14.20 7.62 -2.27
CA ARG A 29 13.23 8.05 -3.30
C ARG A 29 13.25 7.12 -4.51
N GLY A 30 12.07 6.78 -5.00
CA GLY A 30 11.90 5.95 -6.19
C GLY A 30 12.14 4.46 -5.94
N GLU A 31 12.31 4.02 -4.70
CA GLU A 31 12.61 2.63 -4.40
C GLU A 31 11.36 1.78 -4.15
N LEU A 32 11.42 0.55 -4.69
CA LEU A 32 10.46 -0.53 -4.43
C LEU A 32 11.12 -1.61 -3.57
N LEU A 33 10.46 -2.00 -2.48
CA LEU A 33 10.81 -3.17 -1.68
C LEU A 33 9.74 -4.26 -1.84
N ALA A 34 10.10 -5.37 -2.46
CA ALA A 34 9.26 -6.56 -2.52
C ALA A 34 9.49 -7.42 -1.26
N LEU A 35 8.42 -7.66 -0.51
CA LEU A 35 8.43 -8.59 0.63
C LEU A 35 8.09 -9.97 0.11
N VAL A 36 9.01 -10.91 0.21
CA VAL A 36 8.83 -12.30 -0.19
C VAL A 36 8.92 -13.24 1.00
N GLY A 37 8.46 -14.46 0.86
CA GLY A 37 8.46 -15.48 1.91
C GLY A 37 7.17 -16.27 1.93
N ARG A 38 7.17 -17.41 2.62
CA ARG A 38 6.01 -18.31 2.72
C ARG A 38 4.78 -17.62 3.32
N ASN A 39 3.60 -18.20 3.09
CA ASN A 39 2.39 -17.74 3.77
C ASN A 39 2.58 -17.84 5.29
N GLY A 40 2.20 -16.78 6.01
CA GLY A 40 2.41 -16.70 7.45
C GLY A 40 3.80 -16.18 7.89
N SER A 41 4.73 -15.88 6.96
CA SER A 41 6.07 -15.36 7.31
C SER A 41 6.09 -13.93 7.87
N GLY A 42 4.93 -13.24 7.92
CA GLY A 42 4.85 -11.92 8.53
C GLY A 42 4.77 -10.75 7.55
N LYS A 43 4.72 -10.97 6.23
CA LYS A 43 4.63 -9.89 5.22
C LYS A 43 3.51 -8.89 5.53
N THR A 44 2.28 -9.36 5.67
CA THR A 44 1.14 -8.51 6.05
C THR A 44 1.31 -7.87 7.43
N THR A 45 1.96 -8.57 8.39
CA THR A 45 2.23 -8.02 9.71
C THR A 45 3.22 -6.86 9.63
N LEU A 46 4.28 -6.98 8.83
CA LEU A 46 5.21 -5.89 8.58
C LEU A 46 4.52 -4.68 7.93
N LEU A 47 3.73 -4.90 6.87
CA LEU A 47 2.97 -3.82 6.25
C LEU A 47 2.04 -3.12 7.26
N ARG A 48 1.36 -3.88 8.13
CA ARG A 48 0.49 -3.32 9.17
C ARG A 48 1.28 -2.57 10.26
N ALA A 49 2.47 -3.05 10.61
CA ALA A 49 3.33 -2.36 11.56
C ALA A 49 3.80 -1.02 10.99
N LEU A 50 4.20 -0.98 9.72
CA LEU A 50 4.55 0.26 9.01
C LEU A 50 3.38 1.24 8.93
N ALA A 51 2.14 0.74 8.80
CA ALA A 51 0.93 1.57 8.80
C ALA A 51 0.46 1.97 10.21
N LEU A 52 1.18 1.60 11.28
CA LEU A 52 0.76 1.75 12.68
C LEU A 52 -0.61 1.12 12.99
N LEU A 53 -0.98 0.06 12.26
CA LEU A 53 -2.17 -0.77 12.52
C LEU A 53 -1.87 -1.92 13.50
N VAL A 54 -0.60 -2.22 13.71
CA VAL A 54 -0.07 -3.17 14.70
C VAL A 54 1.11 -2.49 15.39
N HIS A 55 1.16 -2.56 16.72
CA HIS A 55 2.28 -2.01 17.47
C HIS A 55 3.46 -2.99 17.46
N PRO A 56 4.64 -2.57 17.00
CA PRO A 56 5.87 -3.34 17.14
C PRO A 56 6.22 -3.55 18.63
N GLU A 57 6.79 -4.70 18.97
CA GLU A 57 7.31 -5.00 20.31
C GLU A 57 8.61 -4.20 20.60
N ALA A 58 9.42 -4.01 19.57
CA ALA A 58 10.68 -3.27 19.64
C ALA A 58 11.03 -2.64 18.30
N GLY A 59 12.03 -1.77 18.30
CA GLY A 59 12.55 -1.09 17.13
C GLY A 59 11.84 0.21 16.82
N THR A 60 12.30 0.85 15.76
CA THR A 60 11.81 2.17 15.32
C THR A 60 11.45 2.17 13.85
N ILE A 61 10.52 3.04 13.48
CA ILE A 61 10.16 3.37 12.09
C ILE A 61 10.35 4.88 11.96
N GLY A 62 11.30 5.30 11.14
CA GLY A 62 11.61 6.70 10.88
C GLY A 62 11.20 7.13 9.48
N TRP A 63 10.64 8.33 9.36
CA TRP A 63 10.41 9.00 8.10
C TRP A 63 11.16 10.33 8.09
N GLN A 64 12.13 10.47 7.16
CA GLN A 64 12.99 11.66 7.09
C GLN A 64 13.69 11.97 8.41
N GLY A 65 14.10 10.94 9.15
CA GLY A 65 14.78 11.05 10.44
C GLY A 65 13.87 11.26 11.65
N VAL A 66 12.54 11.35 11.47
CA VAL A 66 11.57 11.50 12.58
C VAL A 66 10.85 10.19 12.84
N ASP A 67 10.76 9.75 14.11
CA ASP A 67 9.97 8.56 14.47
C ASP A 67 8.49 8.81 14.12
N VAL A 68 7.91 7.93 13.31
CA VAL A 68 6.53 8.05 12.83
C VAL A 68 5.49 7.99 13.96
N ARG A 69 5.88 7.48 15.14
CA ARG A 69 5.03 7.43 16.33
C ARG A 69 4.89 8.78 17.03
N ALA A 70 5.76 9.74 16.73
CA ALA A 70 5.66 11.09 17.28
C ALA A 70 4.45 11.85 16.69
N GLU A 71 4.11 11.59 15.42
CA GLU A 71 3.01 12.24 14.70
C GLU A 71 2.19 11.20 13.91
N PRO A 72 1.41 10.31 14.58
CA PRO A 72 0.76 9.18 13.91
C PRO A 72 -0.23 9.58 12.82
N ASP A 73 -0.95 10.68 12.98
CA ASP A 73 -1.94 11.13 12.01
C ASP A 73 -1.27 11.73 10.77
N ALA A 74 -0.21 12.53 10.97
CA ALA A 74 0.61 13.03 9.87
C ALA A 74 1.25 11.86 9.10
N TRP A 75 1.70 10.82 9.80
CA TRP A 75 2.24 9.61 9.18
C TRP A 75 1.19 8.89 8.35
N ARG A 76 0.00 8.62 8.89
CA ARG A 76 -1.11 7.98 8.16
C ARG A 76 -1.49 8.77 6.91
N GLY A 77 -1.41 10.09 6.97
CA GLY A 77 -1.60 10.98 5.82
C GLY A 77 -0.59 10.74 4.69
N ARG A 78 0.58 10.19 4.96
CA ARG A 78 1.64 9.88 3.98
C ARG A 78 1.54 8.50 3.36
N LEU A 79 0.55 7.70 3.75
CA LEU A 79 0.40 6.32 3.31
C LEU A 79 -0.77 6.16 2.33
N ALA A 80 -0.57 5.36 1.29
CA ALA A 80 -1.66 4.70 0.60
C ALA A 80 -1.61 3.22 0.92
N TRP A 81 -2.72 2.68 1.42
CA TRP A 81 -2.83 1.31 1.90
C TRP A 81 -3.74 0.47 1.00
N LEU A 82 -3.19 -0.66 0.52
CA LEU A 82 -3.95 -1.73 -0.11
C LEU A 82 -3.75 -3.01 0.71
N GLY A 83 -4.75 -3.39 1.49
CA GLY A 83 -4.73 -4.63 2.25
C GLY A 83 -5.31 -5.82 1.49
N HIS A 84 -5.33 -6.97 2.15
CA HIS A 84 -6.01 -8.16 1.65
C HIS A 84 -7.52 -7.91 1.47
N LEU A 85 -8.15 -7.20 2.42
CA LEU A 85 -9.50 -6.67 2.28
C LEU A 85 -9.41 -5.27 1.65
N GLU A 86 -10.22 -5.04 0.62
CA GLU A 86 -10.19 -3.78 -0.13
C GLU A 86 -10.57 -2.55 0.70
N GLY A 87 -11.28 -2.73 1.81
CA GLY A 87 -11.73 -1.65 2.70
C GLY A 87 -12.71 -0.70 2.01
N LEU A 88 -13.50 -1.21 1.08
CA LEU A 88 -14.55 -0.46 0.39
C LEU A 88 -15.87 -0.57 1.14
N LYS A 89 -16.68 0.48 1.10
CA LYS A 89 -18.03 0.52 1.64
C LYS A 89 -19.02 0.00 0.60
N ALA A 90 -19.71 -1.10 0.90
CA ALA A 90 -20.54 -1.85 -0.04
C ALA A 90 -21.69 -1.01 -0.63
N ASP A 91 -22.29 -0.15 0.19
CA ASP A 91 -23.45 0.66 -0.19
C ASP A 91 -23.10 1.96 -0.92
N LEU A 92 -21.87 2.39 -0.85
CA LEU A 92 -21.40 3.54 -1.61
C LEU A 92 -21.06 3.16 -3.05
N THR A 93 -21.20 4.08 -3.97
CA THR A 93 -20.74 3.94 -5.35
C THR A 93 -19.21 3.91 -5.41
N VAL A 94 -18.67 3.54 -6.58
CA VAL A 94 -17.22 3.58 -6.83
C VAL A 94 -16.69 5.00 -6.58
N ALA A 95 -17.29 6.02 -7.18
CA ALA A 95 -16.86 7.41 -7.02
C ALA A 95 -16.94 7.88 -5.56
N GLU A 96 -18.05 7.60 -4.87
CA GLU A 96 -18.20 7.94 -3.46
C GLU A 96 -17.17 7.25 -2.56
N ASN A 97 -16.82 5.97 -2.81
CA ASN A 97 -15.76 5.27 -2.07
C ASN A 97 -14.40 5.96 -2.23
N LEU A 98 -14.07 6.37 -3.45
CA LEU A 98 -12.81 7.05 -3.73
C LEU A 98 -12.77 8.41 -3.03
N LEU A 99 -13.81 9.24 -3.18
CA LEU A 99 -13.87 10.57 -2.57
C LEU A 99 -14.00 10.52 -1.05
N ALA A 100 -14.75 9.58 -0.48
CA ALA A 100 -14.87 9.44 0.97
C ALA A 100 -13.51 9.15 1.63
N ALA A 101 -12.68 8.31 1.01
CA ALA A 101 -11.34 8.03 1.52
C ALA A 101 -10.48 9.30 1.54
N GLU A 102 -10.54 10.13 0.50
CA GLU A 102 -9.75 11.35 0.40
C GLU A 102 -10.26 12.47 1.32
N ARG A 103 -11.58 12.58 1.50
CA ARG A 103 -12.17 13.50 2.49
C ARG A 103 -11.69 13.18 3.91
N LEU A 104 -11.62 11.90 4.27
CA LEU A 104 -11.08 11.47 5.57
C LEU A 104 -9.58 11.79 5.72
N ARG A 105 -8.85 11.92 4.62
CA ARG A 105 -7.43 12.33 4.59
C ARG A 105 -7.25 13.85 4.62
N GLY A 106 -8.31 14.63 4.52
CA GLY A 106 -8.25 16.08 4.43
C GLY A 106 -7.74 16.59 3.08
N ALA A 107 -7.96 15.83 1.98
CA ALA A 107 -7.51 16.18 0.62
C ALA A 107 -8.68 16.79 -0.20
N PRO A 108 -8.90 18.11 -0.17
CA PRO A 108 -10.07 18.76 -0.79
C PRO A 108 -10.07 18.71 -2.33
N GLN A 109 -8.91 18.52 -2.96
CA GLN A 109 -8.75 18.51 -4.43
C GLN A 109 -8.85 17.09 -5.04
N ALA A 110 -9.41 16.13 -4.32
CA ALA A 110 -9.54 14.76 -4.82
C ALA A 110 -10.53 14.68 -6.00
N GLU A 111 -11.52 15.58 -6.07
CA GLU A 111 -12.52 15.62 -7.13
C GLU A 111 -11.88 15.87 -8.49
N ASP A 112 -10.89 16.76 -8.58
CA ASP A 112 -10.17 17.09 -9.82
C ASP A 112 -9.38 15.90 -10.38
N ARG A 113 -9.07 14.91 -9.53
CA ARG A 113 -8.26 13.73 -9.88
C ARG A 113 -9.08 12.45 -10.04
N LEU A 114 -10.35 12.51 -9.67
CA LEU A 114 -11.24 11.35 -9.65
C LEU A 114 -11.32 10.69 -11.03
N ASP A 115 -11.56 11.46 -12.07
CA ASP A 115 -11.70 10.96 -13.44
C ASP A 115 -10.42 10.25 -13.91
N SER A 116 -9.26 10.84 -13.61
CA SER A 116 -7.98 10.22 -13.95
C SER A 116 -7.78 8.86 -13.26
N ALA A 117 -8.17 8.75 -11.98
CA ALA A 117 -8.08 7.49 -11.23
C ALA A 117 -9.08 6.44 -11.75
N LEU A 118 -10.29 6.86 -12.15
CA LEU A 118 -11.29 5.98 -12.76
C LEU A 118 -10.82 5.46 -14.13
N VAL A 119 -10.30 6.34 -14.98
CA VAL A 119 -9.78 5.99 -16.29
C VAL A 119 -8.59 5.03 -16.19
N ALA A 120 -7.70 5.24 -15.23
CA ALA A 120 -6.49 4.42 -15.07
C ALA A 120 -6.81 2.91 -14.89
N PHE A 121 -7.98 2.58 -14.31
CA PHE A 121 -8.41 1.21 -14.06
C PHE A 121 -9.69 0.80 -14.78
N ASP A 122 -10.08 1.54 -15.82
CA ASP A 122 -11.30 1.25 -16.62
C ASP A 122 -12.56 1.14 -15.72
N LEU A 123 -12.77 2.16 -14.88
CA LEU A 123 -13.88 2.25 -13.92
C LEU A 123 -14.87 3.35 -14.25
N SER A 124 -14.65 4.16 -15.30
CA SER A 124 -15.47 5.33 -15.60
C SER A 124 -16.95 4.98 -15.78
N SER A 125 -17.26 3.89 -16.50
CA SER A 125 -18.63 3.40 -16.69
C SER A 125 -19.26 2.80 -15.41
N LEU A 126 -18.47 2.55 -14.40
CA LEU A 126 -18.87 1.98 -13.11
C LEU A 126 -18.93 3.02 -11.99
N ALA A 127 -18.55 4.26 -12.25
CA ALA A 127 -18.40 5.31 -11.24
C ALA A 127 -19.64 5.48 -10.35
N ALA A 128 -20.85 5.42 -10.92
CA ALA A 128 -22.12 5.53 -10.21
C ALA A 128 -22.68 4.20 -9.68
N ARG A 129 -21.97 3.07 -9.87
CA ARG A 129 -22.44 1.76 -9.40
C ARG A 129 -22.05 1.53 -7.95
N ALA A 130 -22.99 0.99 -7.15
CA ALA A 130 -22.71 0.58 -5.77
C ALA A 130 -21.70 -0.58 -5.74
N VAL A 131 -20.72 -0.52 -4.84
CA VAL A 131 -19.61 -1.50 -4.74
C VAL A 131 -20.11 -2.92 -4.50
N ARG A 132 -21.24 -3.10 -3.80
CA ARG A 132 -21.84 -4.43 -3.59
C ARG A 132 -22.23 -5.15 -4.90
N THR A 133 -22.42 -4.42 -6.00
CA THR A 133 -22.80 -4.98 -7.30
C THR A 133 -21.61 -5.33 -8.19
N LEU A 134 -20.39 -5.04 -7.73
CA LEU A 134 -19.17 -5.23 -8.51
C LEU A 134 -18.66 -6.67 -8.39
N SER A 135 -17.98 -7.15 -9.44
CA SER A 135 -17.17 -8.36 -9.39
C SER A 135 -15.94 -8.18 -8.45
N ALA A 136 -15.30 -9.27 -8.05
CA ALA A 136 -14.08 -9.22 -7.25
C ALA A 136 -12.98 -8.41 -7.96
N GLY A 137 -12.77 -8.60 -9.27
CA GLY A 137 -11.81 -7.85 -10.05
C GLY A 137 -12.15 -6.35 -10.12
N GLN A 138 -13.43 -5.98 -10.29
CA GLN A 138 -13.88 -4.59 -10.27
C GLN A 138 -13.66 -3.93 -8.90
N ARG A 139 -13.94 -4.64 -7.80
CA ARG A 139 -13.63 -4.15 -6.45
C ARG A 139 -12.12 -3.96 -6.27
N ARG A 140 -11.31 -4.93 -6.72
CA ARG A 140 -9.84 -4.80 -6.63
C ARG A 140 -9.32 -3.61 -7.42
N ARG A 141 -9.83 -3.38 -8.64
CA ARG A 141 -9.50 -2.19 -9.45
C ARG A 141 -9.91 -0.90 -8.74
N THR A 142 -11.08 -0.86 -8.09
CA THR A 142 -11.54 0.30 -7.29
C THR A 142 -10.59 0.57 -6.11
N ALA A 143 -10.13 -0.47 -5.41
CA ALA A 143 -9.17 -0.31 -4.32
C ALA A 143 -7.81 0.22 -4.80
N LEU A 144 -7.36 -0.20 -5.99
CA LEU A 144 -6.14 0.33 -6.62
C LEU A 144 -6.30 1.77 -7.11
N ALA A 145 -7.46 2.13 -7.68
CA ALA A 145 -7.77 3.51 -8.03
C ALA A 145 -7.69 4.44 -6.81
N ARG A 146 -8.12 3.97 -5.63
CA ARG A 146 -7.97 4.69 -4.35
C ARG A 146 -6.51 4.92 -3.98
N VAL A 147 -5.63 3.93 -4.21
CA VAL A 147 -4.18 4.10 -3.95
C VAL A 147 -3.59 5.20 -4.82
N ILE A 148 -3.95 5.24 -6.10
CA ILE A 148 -3.46 6.29 -7.02
C ILE A 148 -4.03 7.65 -6.63
N LEU A 149 -5.33 7.74 -6.35
CA LEU A 149 -6.01 8.98 -6.00
C LEU A 149 -5.39 9.65 -4.77
N ALA A 150 -4.94 8.84 -3.82
CA ALA A 150 -4.34 9.30 -2.56
C ALA A 150 -3.05 10.12 -2.74
N GLN A 151 -2.33 9.98 -3.85
CA GLN A 151 -1.04 10.64 -4.12
C GLN A 151 -0.06 10.59 -2.93
N ALA A 152 -0.17 9.57 -2.11
CA ALA A 152 0.66 9.40 -0.93
C ALA A 152 2.09 9.04 -1.31
N PRO A 153 3.11 9.58 -0.62
CA PRO A 153 4.51 9.31 -0.94
C PRO A 153 4.94 7.86 -0.70
N LEU A 154 4.23 7.10 0.15
CA LEU A 154 4.52 5.69 0.39
C LEU A 154 3.29 4.82 0.13
N TRP A 155 3.44 3.84 -0.75
CA TRP A 155 2.45 2.81 -1.00
C TRP A 155 2.78 1.53 -0.22
N LEU A 156 1.84 1.05 0.58
CA LEU A 156 1.89 -0.23 1.29
C LEU A 156 0.87 -1.17 0.66
N LEU A 157 1.34 -2.23 0.01
CA LEU A 157 0.55 -3.05 -0.90
C LEU A 157 0.61 -4.52 -0.50
N ASP A 158 -0.55 -5.11 -0.17
CA ASP A 158 -0.66 -6.53 0.15
C ASP A 158 -1.30 -7.28 -1.03
N GLU A 159 -0.50 -8.10 -1.71
CA GLU A 159 -0.85 -8.88 -2.90
C GLU A 159 -1.57 -8.03 -3.99
N PRO A 160 -0.94 -6.95 -4.51
CA PRO A 160 -1.63 -5.98 -5.35
C PRO A 160 -2.18 -6.54 -6.66
N LEU A 161 -1.58 -7.59 -7.22
CA LEU A 161 -1.97 -8.18 -8.50
C LEU A 161 -3.07 -9.26 -8.38
N ASN A 162 -3.44 -9.67 -7.16
CA ASN A 162 -4.45 -10.69 -6.97
C ASN A 162 -5.81 -10.25 -7.52
N ALA A 163 -6.54 -11.18 -8.14
CA ALA A 163 -7.86 -10.99 -8.76
C ALA A 163 -7.89 -9.99 -9.93
N LEU A 164 -6.74 -9.61 -10.48
CA LEU A 164 -6.64 -8.75 -11.66
C LEU A 164 -6.42 -9.55 -12.93
N ASP A 165 -7.10 -9.15 -13.99
CA ASP A 165 -6.80 -9.57 -15.35
C ASP A 165 -5.53 -8.90 -15.90
N ALA A 166 -5.01 -9.37 -17.02
CA ALA A 166 -3.77 -8.88 -17.61
C ALA A 166 -3.81 -7.36 -17.93
N PRO A 167 -4.90 -6.78 -18.48
CA PRO A 167 -5.00 -5.35 -18.67
C PRO A 167 -4.90 -4.54 -17.38
N ALA A 168 -5.60 -4.96 -16.31
CA ALA A 168 -5.56 -4.29 -15.01
C ALA A 168 -4.19 -4.43 -14.33
N GLN A 169 -3.52 -5.59 -14.45
CA GLN A 169 -2.14 -5.75 -14.00
C GLN A 169 -1.19 -4.80 -14.73
N ALA A 170 -1.33 -4.66 -16.05
CA ALA A 170 -0.52 -3.73 -16.82
C ALA A 170 -0.78 -2.27 -16.42
N ALA A 171 -2.04 -1.90 -16.14
CA ALA A 171 -2.41 -0.58 -15.64
C ALA A 171 -1.75 -0.31 -14.27
N PHE A 172 -1.81 -1.28 -13.35
CA PHE A 172 -1.16 -1.16 -12.05
C PHE A 172 0.36 -1.00 -12.17
N ARG A 173 1.03 -1.82 -13.02
CA ARG A 173 2.49 -1.70 -13.22
C ARG A 173 2.87 -0.32 -13.77
N ARG A 174 2.11 0.24 -14.72
CA ARG A 174 2.33 1.62 -15.21
C ARG A 174 2.18 2.65 -14.09
N ALA A 175 1.13 2.55 -13.29
CA ALA A 175 0.89 3.46 -12.17
C ALA A 175 2.01 3.38 -11.13
N LEU A 176 2.47 2.18 -10.78
CA LEU A 176 3.59 1.96 -9.86
C LEU A 176 4.89 2.54 -10.43
N ALA A 177 5.19 2.31 -11.71
CA ALA A 177 6.36 2.89 -12.37
C ALA A 177 6.35 4.42 -12.34
N THR A 178 5.20 5.04 -12.64
CA THR A 178 5.03 6.49 -12.56
C THR A 178 5.23 7.02 -11.14
N HIS A 179 4.67 6.33 -10.14
CA HIS A 179 4.82 6.69 -8.74
C HIS A 179 6.29 6.67 -8.30
N LEU A 180 7.03 5.62 -8.64
CA LEU A 180 8.46 5.52 -8.31
C LEU A 180 9.29 6.56 -9.06
N ALA A 181 9.01 6.78 -10.35
CA ALA A 181 9.70 7.79 -11.17
C ALA A 181 9.50 9.21 -10.63
N SER A 182 8.36 9.50 -9.98
CA SER A 182 8.11 10.78 -9.30
C SER A 182 8.77 10.88 -7.91
N GLY A 183 9.54 9.85 -7.50
CA GLY A 183 10.24 9.81 -6.21
C GLY A 183 9.41 9.22 -5.07
N GLY A 184 8.25 8.63 -5.35
CA GLY A 184 7.47 7.87 -4.38
C GLY A 184 8.16 6.57 -4.00
N LEU A 185 7.74 5.96 -2.91
CA LEU A 185 8.22 4.67 -2.41
C LEU A 185 7.08 3.64 -2.43
N ALA A 186 7.44 2.37 -2.61
CA ALA A 186 6.48 1.29 -2.47
C ALA A 186 7.07 0.11 -1.70
N ILE A 187 6.26 -0.49 -0.83
CA ILE A 187 6.55 -1.78 -0.18
C ILE A 187 5.39 -2.71 -0.52
N ALA A 188 5.70 -3.81 -1.20
CA ALA A 188 4.69 -4.75 -1.67
C ALA A 188 4.96 -6.17 -1.17
N ALA A 189 4.01 -6.74 -0.42
CA ALA A 189 3.99 -8.17 -0.18
C ALA A 189 3.41 -8.85 -1.40
N THR A 190 4.20 -9.67 -2.08
CA THR A 190 3.78 -10.32 -3.32
C THR A 190 4.60 -11.57 -3.63
N HIS A 191 3.98 -12.50 -4.33
CA HIS A 191 4.65 -13.64 -4.96
C HIS A 191 4.81 -13.45 -6.48
N ALA A 192 4.19 -12.42 -7.04
CA ALA A 192 4.22 -12.13 -8.46
C ALA A 192 5.30 -11.09 -8.79
N ASP A 193 5.84 -11.20 -9.99
CA ASP A 193 6.72 -10.17 -10.54
C ASP A 193 5.92 -8.88 -10.82
N LEU A 194 6.35 -7.80 -10.19
CA LEU A 194 5.78 -6.48 -10.41
C LEU A 194 6.23 -5.81 -11.72
N GLY A 195 7.15 -6.47 -12.46
CA GLY A 195 7.59 -6.01 -13.78
C GLY A 195 8.48 -4.78 -13.75
N LEU A 196 9.18 -4.53 -12.65
CA LEU A 196 10.06 -3.37 -12.49
C LEU A 196 11.51 -3.82 -12.26
N ALA A 197 12.40 -3.38 -13.13
CA ALA A 197 13.83 -3.61 -12.95
C ALA A 197 14.36 -2.80 -11.76
N GLY A 198 15.22 -3.42 -10.92
CA GLY A 198 15.89 -2.73 -9.82
C GLY A 198 15.13 -2.71 -8.50
N GLY A 199 13.99 -3.38 -8.37
CA GLY A 199 13.31 -3.56 -7.10
C GLY A 199 14.17 -4.39 -6.14
N ARG A 200 14.27 -3.92 -4.88
CA ARG A 200 14.93 -4.68 -3.80
C ARG A 200 13.98 -5.72 -3.24
N THR A 201 14.53 -6.84 -2.80
CA THR A 201 13.75 -7.91 -2.18
C THR A 201 14.16 -8.08 -0.74
N LEU A 202 13.19 -8.22 0.16
CA LEU A 202 13.37 -8.58 1.55
C LEU A 202 12.64 -9.91 1.80
N GLU A 203 13.42 -10.95 2.11
CA GLU A 203 12.87 -12.25 2.45
C GLU A 203 12.53 -12.31 3.94
N LEU A 204 11.27 -12.61 4.24
CA LEU A 204 10.81 -12.85 5.60
C LEU A 204 10.76 -14.34 5.85
N GLY A 205 11.66 -14.81 6.72
CA GLY A 205 11.69 -16.19 7.22
C GLY A 205 10.70 -16.37 8.38
N ILE A 206 10.26 -17.62 8.61
CA ILE A 206 9.57 -17.96 9.86
C ILE A 206 10.67 -18.02 10.93
N PRO A 207 10.60 -17.28 12.04
CA PRO A 207 11.52 -17.47 13.15
C PRO A 207 11.41 -18.92 13.63
N THR A 208 12.53 -19.61 13.66
CA THR A 208 12.66 -20.95 14.26
C THR A 208 12.46 -20.89 15.77
#